data_399a7689bd11c9506da22b504bf982bd
#
_entry.id   399a7689bd11c9506da22b504bf982bd
#
_cell.length_a   1.000
_cell.length_b   1.000
_cell.length_c   1.000
_cell.angle_alpha   90.00
_cell.angle_beta   90.00
_cell.angle_gamma   90.00
#
_symmetry.space_group_name_H-M   'P 1'
#
loop_
_entity.id
_entity.type
_entity.pdbx_description
1 polymer ?
#
loop_
_entity_poly.entity_id
_entity_poly.type
_entity_poly.pdbx_seq_one_letter_code
_entity_poly.pdbx_strand_id
1 'polypeptide(L)'
;MPNDNSFHARPGFGYVRTLSQDEELPLLRDHLLRLDPDSRHDRFNGFLDDSFIERYAEKCANDGTIIVAYMENGMVRGAAELHPPDEATECLPEIAFSVEACVRRRGVGSVLFRRLISEARWKGYRKLRVTTGAQNHAMRALANKFGAHLTFRQGESTGSIDLKQPPLSPFAGLAIPTPIDAARAMINLNRAYWRLYFKMYGLGRTARRHADGAARRG
;
A
#
# COMPACT_ATOMS: atom_id res chain seq x y z
N MET A 1 -29.17 23.69 -28.79
CA MET A 1 -29.39 22.39 -28.17
C MET A 1 -28.08 21.96 -27.52
N PRO A 2 -27.91 22.02 -26.20
CA PRO A 2 -26.71 21.56 -25.52
C PRO A 2 -26.74 20.02 -25.43
N ASN A 3 -25.67 19.41 -25.91
CA ASN A 3 -25.42 17.97 -25.83
C ASN A 3 -25.08 17.63 -24.36
N ASP A 4 -26.08 17.17 -23.64
CA ASP A 4 -25.91 16.63 -22.28
C ASP A 4 -25.39 15.17 -22.40
N ASN A 5 -24.09 15.05 -22.49
CA ASN A 5 -23.41 13.75 -22.46
C ASN A 5 -23.02 13.45 -21.02
N SER A 6 -24.00 13.42 -20.11
CA SER A 6 -23.85 12.88 -18.77
C SER A 6 -23.60 11.38 -18.87
N PHE A 7 -22.34 11.00 -18.91
CA PHE A 7 -21.91 9.64 -18.64
C PHE A 7 -22.40 9.29 -17.22
N HIS A 8 -23.56 8.66 -17.12
CA HIS A 8 -23.95 7.95 -15.92
C HIS A 8 -22.96 6.81 -15.71
N ALA A 9 -21.91 7.09 -14.93
CA ALA A 9 -21.04 6.06 -14.44
C ALA A 9 -21.89 5.01 -13.74
N ARG A 10 -21.91 3.79 -14.28
CA ARG A 10 -22.51 2.63 -13.61
C ARG A 10 -21.94 2.54 -12.20
N PRO A 11 -22.73 2.21 -11.15
CA PRO A 11 -22.22 2.11 -9.79
C PRO A 11 -21.00 1.18 -9.79
N GLY A 12 -19.82 1.75 -9.44
CA GLY A 12 -18.53 1.23 -9.85
C GLY A 12 -18.20 -0.10 -9.21
N PHE A 13 -17.80 -1.05 -10.02
CA PHE A 13 -16.96 -2.13 -9.54
C PHE A 13 -15.60 -1.54 -9.20
N GLY A 14 -15.31 -1.45 -7.91
CA GLY A 14 -13.97 -1.07 -7.47
C GLY A 14 -12.95 -2.16 -7.81
N TYR A 15 -11.71 -1.78 -7.96
CA TYR A 15 -10.59 -2.69 -8.22
C TYR A 15 -9.43 -2.42 -7.26
N VAL A 16 -8.57 -3.42 -7.06
CA VAL A 16 -7.42 -3.31 -6.19
C VAL A 16 -6.14 -3.24 -7.00
N ARG A 17 -5.26 -2.29 -6.66
CA ARG A 17 -3.92 -2.16 -7.23
C ARG A 17 -2.92 -1.63 -6.21
N THR A 18 -1.65 -1.79 -6.48
CA THR A 18 -0.56 -1.16 -5.73
C THR A 18 -0.33 0.25 -6.26
N LEU A 19 -0.20 1.24 -5.39
CA LEU A 19 0.12 2.62 -5.77
C LEU A 19 1.60 2.75 -6.12
N SER A 20 1.91 3.67 -7.05
CA SER A 20 3.27 4.11 -7.31
C SER A 20 3.72 5.07 -6.20
N GLN A 21 4.90 4.82 -5.63
CA GLN A 21 5.42 5.64 -4.53
C GLN A 21 5.78 7.06 -4.96
N ASP A 22 6.17 7.25 -6.22
CA ASP A 22 6.70 8.55 -6.68
C ASP A 22 5.60 9.56 -7.07
N GLU A 23 4.43 9.09 -7.52
CA GLU A 23 3.44 9.96 -8.15
C GLU A 23 2.05 9.90 -7.49
N GLU A 24 1.74 8.81 -6.77
CA GLU A 24 0.38 8.52 -6.34
C GLU A 24 0.16 8.59 -4.82
N LEU A 25 1.15 9.06 -4.07
CA LEU A 25 1.02 9.27 -2.62
C LEU A 25 -0.05 10.29 -2.23
N PRO A 26 -0.31 11.34 -3.01
CA PRO A 26 -1.44 12.23 -2.74
C PRO A 26 -2.78 11.47 -2.65
N LEU A 27 -2.94 10.35 -3.37
CA LEU A 27 -4.15 9.54 -3.31
C LEU A 27 -4.31 8.84 -1.95
N LEU A 28 -3.22 8.38 -1.33
CA LEU A 28 -3.25 7.84 0.04
C LEU A 28 -3.58 8.94 1.05
N ARG A 29 -2.86 10.06 0.98
CA ARG A 29 -3.10 11.22 1.85
C ARG A 29 -4.57 11.64 1.81
N ASP A 30 -5.10 11.85 0.63
CA ASP A 30 -6.47 12.31 0.42
C ASP A 30 -7.50 11.30 0.94
N HIS A 31 -7.20 9.98 0.83
CA HIS A 31 -8.01 8.93 1.42
C HIS A 31 -8.01 9.01 2.96
N LEU A 32 -6.84 9.13 3.57
CA LEU A 32 -6.70 9.20 5.02
C LEU A 32 -7.36 10.45 5.60
N LEU A 33 -7.29 11.58 4.89
CA LEU A 33 -7.96 12.84 5.27
C LEU A 33 -9.50 12.73 5.19
N ARG A 34 -10.04 11.89 4.30
CA ARG A 34 -11.51 11.66 4.20
C ARG A 34 -12.06 10.67 5.21
N LEU A 35 -11.21 9.98 5.98
CA LEU A 35 -11.69 9.09 7.04
C LEU A 35 -12.47 9.90 8.08
N ASP A 36 -13.60 9.36 8.51
CA ASP A 36 -14.32 9.91 9.66
C ASP A 36 -13.46 9.80 10.94
N PRO A 37 -13.74 10.61 11.99
CA PRO A 37 -12.92 10.66 13.20
C PRO A 37 -12.71 9.31 13.86
N ASP A 38 -13.75 8.46 13.93
CA ASP A 38 -13.66 7.13 14.55
C ASP A 38 -12.77 6.21 13.72
N SER A 39 -12.90 6.23 12.39
CA SER A 39 -12.06 5.47 11.48
C SER A 39 -10.59 5.90 11.54
N ARG A 40 -10.36 7.21 11.70
CA ARG A 40 -9.02 7.78 11.83
C ARG A 40 -8.41 7.35 13.16
N HIS A 41 -9.19 7.43 14.25
CA HIS A 41 -8.78 6.93 15.56
C HIS A 41 -8.44 5.44 15.51
N ASP A 42 -9.31 4.61 14.93
CA ASP A 42 -9.08 3.17 14.77
C ASP A 42 -7.82 2.84 13.96
N ARG A 43 -7.52 3.65 12.93
CA ARG A 43 -6.37 3.45 12.06
C ARG A 43 -5.05 3.80 12.76
N PHE A 44 -5.02 4.85 13.54
CA PHE A 44 -3.80 5.40 14.13
C PHE A 44 -3.70 5.18 15.64
N ASN A 45 -4.71 4.55 16.25
CA ASN A 45 -4.84 4.36 17.69
C ASN A 45 -4.71 5.67 18.50
N GLY A 46 -5.28 6.77 17.94
CA GLY A 46 -5.23 8.10 18.54
C GLY A 46 -5.96 9.17 17.75
N PHE A 47 -6.11 10.34 18.37
CA PHE A 47 -6.66 11.53 17.71
C PHE A 47 -5.52 12.32 17.08
N LEU A 48 -5.51 12.38 15.75
CA LEU A 48 -4.46 13.02 14.97
C LEU A 48 -5.05 14.09 14.08
N ASP A 49 -4.31 15.19 13.93
CA ASP A 49 -4.65 16.29 13.04
C ASP A 49 -4.25 16.02 11.58
N ASP A 50 -4.72 16.86 10.68
CA ASP A 50 -4.45 16.72 9.25
C ASP A 50 -2.96 16.85 8.93
N SER A 51 -2.23 17.70 9.68
CA SER A 51 -0.79 17.91 9.48
C SER A 51 0.02 16.65 9.79
N PHE A 52 -0.42 15.83 10.74
CA PHE A 52 0.18 14.52 10.98
C PHE A 52 -0.03 13.58 9.79
N ILE A 53 -1.26 13.56 9.23
CA ILE A 53 -1.59 12.69 8.10
C ILE A 53 -0.75 13.04 6.86
N GLU A 54 -0.52 14.34 6.61
CA GLU A 54 0.33 14.81 5.53
C GLU A 54 1.77 14.29 5.69
N ARG A 55 2.37 14.52 6.86
CA ARG A 55 3.72 14.02 7.17
C ARG A 55 3.80 12.49 7.13
N TYR A 56 2.75 11.81 7.57
CA TYR A 56 2.68 10.36 7.50
C TYR A 56 2.70 9.83 6.06
N ALA A 57 1.91 10.44 5.16
CA ALA A 57 1.91 10.08 3.76
C ALA A 57 3.28 10.31 3.10
N GLU A 58 3.93 11.44 3.39
CA GLU A 58 5.31 11.72 2.95
C GLU A 58 6.31 10.68 3.47
N LYS A 59 6.19 10.29 4.74
CA LYS A 59 7.03 9.23 5.31
C LYS A 59 6.86 7.92 4.54
N CYS A 60 5.63 7.50 4.24
CA CYS A 60 5.36 6.28 3.48
C CYS A 60 6.02 6.29 2.08
N ALA A 61 6.27 7.48 1.49
CA ALA A 61 7.03 7.64 0.26
C ALA A 61 8.49 7.24 0.42
N ASN A 62 9.06 7.69 1.52
CA ASN A 62 10.50 7.67 1.73
C ASN A 62 11.01 6.39 2.38
N ASP A 63 10.16 5.68 3.14
CA ASP A 63 10.54 4.50 3.91
C ASP A 63 10.30 3.16 3.19
N GLY A 64 9.86 3.20 1.93
CA GLY A 64 9.63 1.98 1.13
C GLY A 64 8.33 1.24 1.46
N THR A 65 7.39 1.87 2.14
CA THR A 65 6.05 1.33 2.41
C THR A 65 5.33 0.95 1.12
N ILE A 66 4.82 -0.27 1.03
CA ILE A 66 3.98 -0.71 -0.08
C ILE A 66 2.52 -0.39 0.24
N ILE A 67 1.86 0.33 -0.67
CA ILE A 67 0.46 0.74 -0.53
C ILE A 67 -0.40 0.00 -1.55
N VAL A 68 -1.31 -0.83 -1.06
CA VAL A 68 -2.34 -1.50 -1.86
C VAL A 68 -3.65 -0.74 -1.69
N ALA A 69 -4.18 -0.20 -2.76
CA ALA A 69 -5.37 0.63 -2.75
C ALA A 69 -6.57 -0.06 -3.40
N TYR A 70 -7.74 0.09 -2.80
CA TYR A 70 -9.03 -0.18 -3.42
C TYR A 70 -9.54 1.10 -4.05
N MET A 71 -9.63 1.08 -5.37
CA MET A 71 -10.04 2.21 -6.20
C MET A 71 -11.52 2.09 -6.56
N GLU A 72 -12.28 3.15 -6.37
CA GLU A 72 -13.66 3.28 -6.87
C GLU A 72 -13.87 4.70 -7.38
N ASN A 73 -14.34 4.85 -8.61
CA ASN A 73 -14.56 6.16 -9.28
C ASN A 73 -13.30 7.06 -9.28
N GLY A 74 -12.12 6.47 -9.51
CA GLY A 74 -10.86 7.19 -9.56
C GLY A 74 -10.27 7.59 -8.20
N MET A 75 -10.97 7.31 -7.10
CA MET A 75 -10.53 7.64 -5.74
C MET A 75 -10.13 6.37 -4.97
N VAL A 76 -9.15 6.51 -4.08
CA VAL A 76 -8.87 5.49 -3.07
C VAL A 76 -9.98 5.52 -2.04
N ARG A 77 -10.69 4.41 -1.85
CA ARG A 77 -11.73 4.20 -0.85
C ARG A 77 -11.33 3.24 0.26
N GLY A 78 -10.20 2.60 0.11
CA GLY A 78 -9.58 1.76 1.12
C GLY A 78 -8.12 1.54 0.80
N ALA A 79 -7.30 1.43 1.82
CA ALA A 79 -5.86 1.19 1.71
C ALA A 79 -5.41 0.09 2.66
N ALA A 80 -4.41 -0.67 2.23
CA ALA A 80 -3.62 -1.56 3.05
C ALA A 80 -2.15 -1.21 2.84
N GLU A 81 -1.43 -1.05 3.92
CA GLU A 81 -0.06 -0.59 3.94
C GLU A 81 0.84 -1.67 4.53
N LEU A 82 1.97 -1.91 3.89
CA LEU A 82 3.01 -2.82 4.36
C LEU A 82 4.26 -1.99 4.62
N HIS A 83 4.50 -1.70 5.88
CA HIS A 83 5.68 -0.99 6.34
C HIS A 83 6.86 -1.96 6.40
N PRO A 84 8.04 -1.57 5.89
CA PRO A 84 9.23 -2.40 5.99
C PRO A 84 9.62 -2.64 7.46
N PRO A 85 10.38 -3.70 7.74
CA PRO A 85 10.92 -3.92 9.07
C PRO A 85 11.88 -2.77 9.45
N ASP A 86 11.87 -2.39 10.71
CA ASP A 86 12.88 -1.49 11.24
C ASP A 86 14.13 -2.31 11.57
N GLU A 87 15.19 -2.11 10.79
CA GLU A 87 16.46 -2.82 10.94
C GLU A 87 17.13 -2.54 12.31
N ALA A 88 16.89 -1.37 12.90
CA ALA A 88 17.47 -0.99 14.18
C ALA A 88 16.85 -1.74 15.38
N THR A 89 15.58 -2.16 15.25
CA THR A 89 14.82 -2.78 16.35
C THR A 89 14.49 -4.25 16.11
N GLU A 90 14.99 -4.86 15.01
CA GLU A 90 14.67 -6.23 14.60
C GLU A 90 13.15 -6.49 14.50
N CYS A 91 12.37 -5.45 14.27
CA CYS A 91 10.92 -5.54 14.18
C CYS A 91 10.50 -6.22 12.88
N LEU A 92 9.39 -6.97 12.95
CA LEU A 92 8.76 -7.54 11.76
C LEU A 92 8.13 -6.43 10.89
N PRO A 93 8.01 -6.64 9.57
CA PRO A 93 7.22 -5.75 8.72
C PRO A 93 5.79 -5.65 9.25
N GLU A 94 5.27 -4.44 9.31
CA GLU A 94 3.96 -4.15 9.93
C GLU A 94 2.92 -3.83 8.88
N ILE A 95 1.68 -4.25 9.14
CA ILE A 95 0.56 -4.00 8.25
C ILE A 95 -0.48 -3.10 8.90
N ALA A 96 -1.04 -2.19 8.09
CA ALA A 96 -2.09 -1.29 8.51
C ALA A 96 -3.20 -1.22 7.46
N PHE A 97 -4.44 -0.94 7.90
CA PHE A 97 -5.62 -0.93 7.04
C PHE A 97 -6.51 0.26 7.36
N SER A 98 -7.08 0.83 6.30
CA SER A 98 -8.16 1.82 6.39
C SER A 98 -9.19 1.58 5.29
N VAL A 99 -10.48 1.72 5.61
CA VAL A 99 -11.58 1.54 4.65
C VAL A 99 -12.65 2.58 4.95
N GLU A 100 -12.99 3.42 3.97
CA GLU A 100 -14.06 4.41 4.11
C GLU A 100 -15.41 3.75 4.38
N ALA A 101 -16.25 4.38 5.19
CA ALA A 101 -17.54 3.83 5.64
C ALA A 101 -18.44 3.39 4.46
N CYS A 102 -18.44 4.14 3.35
CA CYS A 102 -19.28 3.90 2.17
C CYS A 102 -18.99 2.58 1.44
N VAL A 103 -17.80 1.98 1.66
CA VAL A 103 -17.41 0.70 1.02
C VAL A 103 -17.18 -0.43 2.02
N ARG A 104 -17.48 -0.20 3.31
CA ARG A 104 -17.40 -1.25 4.33
C ARG A 104 -18.43 -2.35 4.09
N ARG A 105 -18.19 -3.52 4.70
CA ARG A 105 -19.06 -4.72 4.61
C ARG A 105 -19.23 -5.28 3.19
N ARG A 106 -18.50 -4.74 2.21
CA ARG A 106 -18.46 -5.20 0.81
C ARG A 106 -17.29 -6.14 0.52
N GLY A 107 -16.56 -6.59 1.56
CA GLY A 107 -15.40 -7.47 1.41
C GLY A 107 -14.10 -6.77 1.05
N VAL A 108 -14.07 -5.44 0.96
CA VAL A 108 -12.91 -4.63 0.56
C VAL A 108 -11.68 -4.95 1.42
N GLY A 109 -11.81 -4.97 2.75
CA GLY A 109 -10.70 -5.32 3.65
C GLY A 109 -10.09 -6.69 3.34
N SER A 110 -10.94 -7.70 3.02
CA SER A 110 -10.45 -9.06 2.70
C SER A 110 -9.70 -9.11 1.35
N VAL A 111 -10.11 -8.32 0.37
CA VAL A 111 -9.43 -8.24 -0.94
C VAL A 111 -8.10 -7.53 -0.81
N LEU A 112 -8.08 -6.41 -0.09
CA LEU A 112 -6.84 -5.68 0.26
C LEU A 112 -5.86 -6.57 1.00
N PHE A 113 -6.33 -7.33 2.00
CA PHE A 113 -5.48 -8.21 2.81
C PHE A 113 -4.83 -9.31 1.97
N ARG A 114 -5.61 -9.98 1.09
CA ARG A 114 -5.06 -10.99 0.18
C ARG A 114 -3.99 -10.41 -0.73
N ARG A 115 -4.23 -9.22 -1.29
CA ARG A 115 -3.25 -8.58 -2.16
C ARG A 115 -1.99 -8.19 -1.39
N LEU A 116 -2.13 -7.65 -0.17
CA LEU A 116 -1.00 -7.28 0.68
C LEU A 116 -0.13 -8.50 1.05
N ILE A 117 -0.74 -9.64 1.39
CA ILE A 117 -0.01 -10.89 1.62
C ILE A 117 0.80 -11.30 0.38
N SER A 118 0.25 -11.13 -0.82
CA SER A 118 0.98 -11.43 -2.05
C SER A 118 2.19 -10.51 -2.23
N GLU A 119 2.05 -9.22 -1.97
CA GLU A 119 3.17 -8.25 -2.01
C GLU A 119 4.24 -8.60 -0.95
N ALA A 120 3.81 -8.95 0.26
CA ALA A 120 4.72 -9.34 1.34
C ALA A 120 5.52 -10.60 1.01
N ARG A 121 4.87 -11.61 0.43
CA ARG A 121 5.54 -12.83 -0.05
C ARG A 121 6.52 -12.53 -1.17
N TRP A 122 6.16 -11.66 -2.09
CA TRP A 122 7.04 -11.25 -3.19
C TRP A 122 8.29 -10.51 -2.71
N LYS A 123 8.18 -9.78 -1.58
CA LYS A 123 9.32 -9.17 -0.88
C LYS A 123 10.14 -10.18 -0.06
N GLY A 124 9.72 -11.44 0.02
CA GLY A 124 10.41 -12.49 0.78
C GLY A 124 10.11 -12.49 2.28
N TYR A 125 9.14 -11.72 2.75
CA TYR A 125 8.75 -11.74 4.15
C TYR A 125 8.09 -13.06 4.54
N ARG A 126 8.40 -13.54 5.73
CA ARG A 126 7.88 -14.81 6.27
C ARG A 126 6.84 -14.63 7.37
N LYS A 127 6.86 -13.48 8.00
CA LYS A 127 5.92 -13.07 9.05
C LYS A 127 5.57 -11.60 8.89
N LEU A 128 4.35 -11.25 9.30
CA LEU A 128 3.89 -9.87 9.36
C LEU A 128 3.39 -9.56 10.77
N ARG A 129 3.67 -8.37 11.25
CA ARG A 129 3.13 -7.84 12.50
C ARG A 129 1.80 -7.14 12.22
N VAL A 130 0.87 -7.30 13.15
CA VAL A 130 -0.41 -6.58 13.19
C VAL A 130 -0.55 -5.95 14.54
N THR A 131 -0.76 -4.65 14.59
CA THR A 131 -1.13 -3.92 15.81
C THR A 131 -2.43 -3.17 15.57
N THR A 132 -3.36 -3.24 16.50
CA THR A 132 -4.66 -2.54 16.41
C THR A 132 -5.21 -2.26 17.79
N GLY A 133 -6.01 -1.21 17.93
CA GLY A 133 -6.71 -0.90 19.16
C GLY A 133 -7.64 -2.04 19.58
N ALA A 134 -7.81 -2.22 20.89
CA ALA A 134 -8.66 -3.29 21.45
C ALA A 134 -10.12 -3.18 20.99
N GLN A 135 -10.59 -1.97 20.75
CA GLN A 135 -11.97 -1.68 20.33
C GLN A 135 -12.19 -1.84 18.82
N ASN A 136 -11.12 -1.94 18.03
CA ASN A 136 -11.23 -2.14 16.59
C ASN A 136 -11.59 -3.60 16.25
N HIS A 137 -12.85 -3.95 16.51
CA HIS A 137 -13.37 -5.31 16.27
C HIS A 137 -13.25 -5.71 14.79
N ALA A 138 -13.39 -4.74 13.86
CA ALA A 138 -13.33 -5.01 12.42
C ALA A 138 -11.93 -5.47 12.01
N MET A 139 -10.87 -4.78 12.45
CA MET A 139 -9.49 -5.16 12.16
C MET A 139 -9.11 -6.47 12.85
N ARG A 140 -9.53 -6.68 14.10
CA ARG A 140 -9.29 -7.95 14.82
C ARG A 140 -9.93 -9.14 14.11
N ALA A 141 -11.20 -9.01 13.69
CA ALA A 141 -11.89 -10.05 12.93
C ALA A 141 -11.21 -10.33 11.58
N LEU A 142 -10.76 -9.25 10.88
CA LEU A 142 -10.03 -9.37 9.63
C LEU A 142 -8.69 -10.09 9.84
N ALA A 143 -7.89 -9.69 10.81
CA ALA A 143 -6.61 -10.30 11.12
C ALA A 143 -6.76 -11.79 11.50
N ASN A 144 -7.71 -12.14 12.36
CA ASN A 144 -8.01 -13.53 12.75
C ASN A 144 -8.42 -14.38 11.53
N LYS A 145 -9.22 -13.82 10.61
CA LYS A 145 -9.60 -14.51 9.36
C LYS A 145 -8.40 -14.92 8.51
N PHE A 146 -7.30 -14.17 8.60
CA PHE A 146 -6.05 -14.45 7.88
C PHE A 146 -4.98 -15.12 8.75
N GLY A 147 -5.37 -15.69 9.90
CA GLY A 147 -4.52 -16.51 10.73
C GLY A 147 -3.62 -15.73 11.69
N ALA A 148 -3.94 -14.48 11.99
CA ALA A 148 -3.24 -13.74 13.04
C ALA A 148 -3.60 -14.30 14.41
N HIS A 149 -2.60 -14.51 15.24
CA HIS A 149 -2.76 -14.78 16.66
C HIS A 149 -2.57 -13.49 17.44
N LEU A 150 -3.68 -12.85 17.83
CA LEU A 150 -3.65 -11.56 18.52
C LEU A 150 -3.62 -11.76 20.04
N THR A 151 -2.69 -11.10 20.69
CA THR A 151 -2.60 -11.00 22.15
C THR A 151 -2.95 -9.58 22.58
N PHE A 152 -3.82 -9.48 23.57
CA PHE A 152 -4.24 -8.19 24.13
C PHE A 152 -3.30 -7.77 25.26
N ARG A 153 -2.77 -6.55 25.19
CA ARG A 153 -1.98 -5.90 26.24
C ARG A 153 -2.20 -4.39 26.21
N GLN A 154 -2.42 -3.79 27.39
CA GLN A 154 -2.44 -2.32 27.58
C GLN A 154 -3.31 -1.53 26.58
N GLY A 155 -4.50 -2.04 26.24
CA GLY A 155 -5.39 -1.36 25.30
C GLY A 155 -5.16 -1.67 23.82
N GLU A 156 -4.14 -2.45 23.49
CA GLU A 156 -3.81 -2.86 22.11
C GLU A 156 -3.90 -4.37 21.93
N SER A 157 -4.19 -4.77 20.71
CA SER A 157 -4.10 -6.15 20.25
C SER A 157 -2.94 -6.25 19.26
N THR A 158 -1.90 -6.96 19.64
CA THR A 158 -0.72 -7.19 18.80
C THR A 158 -0.58 -8.67 18.51
N GLY A 159 -0.16 -9.00 17.30
CA GLY A 159 0.09 -10.38 16.91
C GLY A 159 0.87 -10.49 15.61
N SER A 160 1.05 -11.72 15.15
CA SER A 160 1.74 -11.98 13.88
C SER A 160 0.97 -12.95 13.00
N ILE A 161 1.22 -12.83 11.71
CA ILE A 161 0.70 -13.73 10.68
C ILE A 161 1.89 -14.46 10.07
N ASP A 162 1.86 -15.79 10.08
CA ASP A 162 2.87 -16.61 9.42
C ASP A 162 2.51 -16.80 7.94
N LEU A 163 3.38 -16.33 7.06
CA LEU A 163 3.20 -16.43 5.60
C LEU A 163 3.73 -17.74 5.00
N LYS A 164 4.35 -18.61 5.80
CA LYS A 164 4.92 -19.88 5.34
C LYS A 164 3.85 -20.93 5.07
N GLN A 165 2.68 -20.82 5.69
CA GLN A 165 1.61 -21.78 5.46
C GLN A 165 1.07 -21.59 4.04
N PRO A 166 1.02 -22.66 3.22
CA PRO A 166 0.31 -22.60 1.96
C PRO A 166 -1.16 -22.25 2.25
N PRO A 167 -1.84 -21.51 1.38
CA PRO A 167 -3.26 -21.28 1.53
C PRO A 167 -3.98 -22.63 1.65
N LEU A 168 -4.95 -22.72 2.57
CA LEU A 168 -5.74 -23.94 2.87
C LEU A 168 -6.59 -24.46 1.68
N SER A 169 -6.48 -23.85 0.51
CA SER A 169 -7.13 -24.26 -0.72
C SER A 169 -6.11 -24.64 -1.78
N PRO A 170 -6.18 -25.83 -2.38
CA PRO A 170 -5.31 -26.25 -3.48
C PRO A 170 -5.44 -25.33 -4.72
N PHE A 171 -6.49 -24.51 -4.80
CA PHE A 171 -6.70 -23.53 -5.88
C PHE A 171 -6.29 -22.10 -5.52
N ALA A 172 -5.91 -21.81 -4.28
CA ALA A 172 -5.49 -20.47 -3.87
C ALA A 172 -4.08 -20.10 -4.35
N GLY A 173 -3.31 -21.06 -4.85
CA GLY A 173 -1.99 -20.86 -5.46
C GLY A 173 -2.03 -20.59 -6.97
N LEU A 174 -3.16 -20.81 -7.63
CA LEU A 174 -3.38 -20.42 -9.02
C LEU A 174 -4.05 -19.03 -9.05
N ALA A 175 -3.37 -18.02 -8.54
CA ALA A 175 -3.65 -16.65 -8.97
C ALA A 175 -3.24 -16.59 -10.45
N ILE A 176 -4.16 -16.85 -11.36
CA ILE A 176 -4.00 -16.48 -12.76
C ILE A 176 -3.67 -15.00 -12.74
N PRO A 177 -2.46 -14.59 -13.20
CA PRO A 177 -2.11 -13.18 -13.22
C PRO A 177 -3.20 -12.46 -14.01
N THR A 178 -3.83 -11.47 -13.39
CA THR A 178 -4.80 -10.66 -14.14
C THR A 178 -4.07 -10.02 -15.33
N PRO A 179 -4.75 -9.70 -16.43
CA PRO A 179 -4.12 -8.99 -17.56
C PRO A 179 -3.36 -7.73 -17.10
N ILE A 180 -3.81 -7.11 -16.01
CA ILE A 180 -3.16 -5.96 -15.38
C ILE A 180 -1.85 -6.35 -14.68
N ASP A 181 -1.79 -7.51 -14.01
CA ASP A 181 -0.56 -8.01 -13.37
C ASP A 181 0.47 -8.41 -14.43
N ALA A 182 0.02 -9.00 -15.54
CA ALA A 182 0.87 -9.32 -16.70
C ALA A 182 1.41 -8.05 -17.38
N ALA A 183 0.57 -7.03 -17.57
CA ALA A 183 0.98 -5.74 -18.11
C ALA A 183 1.99 -5.03 -17.19
N ARG A 184 1.81 -5.08 -15.87
CA ARG A 184 2.78 -4.53 -14.90
C ARG A 184 4.11 -5.27 -14.89
N ALA A 185 4.09 -6.61 -14.95
CA ALA A 185 5.31 -7.40 -15.05
C ALA A 185 6.08 -7.00 -16.32
N MET A 186 5.38 -6.76 -17.41
CA MET A 186 5.97 -6.32 -18.68
C MET A 186 6.55 -4.90 -18.61
N ILE A 187 5.85 -3.96 -17.94
CA ILE A 187 6.32 -2.59 -17.70
C ILE A 187 7.55 -2.60 -16.78
N ASN A 188 7.55 -3.39 -15.73
CA ASN A 188 8.68 -3.50 -14.82
C ASN A 188 9.89 -4.17 -15.48
N LEU A 189 9.67 -5.18 -16.31
CA LEU A 189 10.72 -5.81 -17.12
C LEU A 189 11.32 -4.81 -18.13
N ASN A 190 10.48 -4.02 -18.78
CA ASN A 190 10.90 -2.99 -19.71
C ASN A 190 11.71 -1.88 -18.99
N ARG A 191 11.26 -1.41 -17.80
CA ARG A 191 12.04 -0.46 -16.98
C ARG A 191 13.38 -1.04 -16.52
N ALA A 192 13.43 -2.31 -16.12
CA ALA A 192 14.66 -3.00 -15.75
C ALA A 192 15.62 -3.13 -16.94
N TYR A 193 15.08 -3.49 -18.11
CA TYR A 193 15.83 -3.56 -19.39
C TYR A 193 16.45 -2.20 -19.73
N TRP A 194 15.68 -1.11 -19.71
CA TRP A 194 16.19 0.23 -20.00
C TRP A 194 17.22 0.71 -18.99
N ARG A 195 17.04 0.42 -17.68
CA ARG A 195 18.07 0.71 -16.65
C ARG A 195 19.38 -0.02 -16.95
N LEU A 196 19.31 -1.30 -17.30
CA LEU A 196 20.49 -2.09 -17.65
C LEU A 196 21.13 -1.58 -18.94
N TYR A 197 20.35 -1.27 -19.95
CA TYR A 197 20.80 -0.70 -21.23
C TYR A 197 21.52 0.63 -21.03
N PHE A 198 20.96 1.59 -20.30
CA PHE A 198 21.60 2.86 -20.01
C PHE A 198 22.84 2.70 -19.12
N LYS A 199 22.89 1.72 -18.24
CA LYS A 199 24.07 1.40 -17.43
C LYS A 199 25.20 0.80 -18.28
N MET A 200 24.87 -0.05 -19.24
CA MET A 200 25.85 -0.68 -20.15
C MET A 200 26.39 0.29 -21.20
N TYR A 201 25.55 1.15 -21.74
CA TYR A 201 25.93 2.07 -22.81
C TYR A 201 26.33 3.49 -22.36
N GLY A 202 26.46 3.74 -21.06
CA GLY A 202 27.11 4.93 -20.51
C GLY A 202 26.41 6.26 -20.71
N LEU A 203 25.14 6.28 -21.12
CA LEU A 203 24.40 7.51 -21.40
C LEU A 203 23.93 8.30 -20.15
N GLY A 204 24.41 7.94 -18.96
CA GLY A 204 24.08 8.61 -17.71
C GLY A 204 25.17 9.52 -17.11
N ARG A 205 26.25 9.85 -17.85
CA ARG A 205 27.44 10.51 -17.26
C ARG A 205 27.85 11.86 -17.87
N THR A 206 27.03 12.53 -18.64
CA THR A 206 27.44 13.79 -19.30
C THR A 206 26.86 15.09 -18.71
N ALA A 207 26.11 15.05 -17.62
CA ALA A 207 25.51 16.26 -17.04
C ALA A 207 26.29 16.90 -15.87
N ARG A 208 27.46 16.38 -15.47
CA ARG A 208 28.22 16.91 -14.30
C ARG A 208 29.61 17.47 -14.60
N ARG A 209 29.98 17.70 -15.87
CA ARG A 209 31.32 18.24 -16.21
C ARG A 209 31.34 19.68 -16.75
N HIS A 210 30.20 20.37 -16.80
CA HIS A 210 30.19 21.79 -17.27
C HIS A 210 30.01 22.82 -16.16
N ALA A 211 29.86 22.44 -14.89
CA ALA A 211 29.72 23.39 -13.77
C ALA A 211 31.04 23.75 -13.08
N ASP A 212 32.10 22.93 -13.21
CA ASP A 212 33.37 23.17 -12.52
C ASP A 212 34.45 23.87 -13.37
N GLY A 213 34.15 24.23 -14.64
CA GLY A 213 35.07 24.91 -15.56
C GLY A 213 35.02 26.43 -15.51
N ALA A 214 34.01 27.03 -14.89
CA ALA A 214 33.79 28.48 -14.91
C ALA A 214 34.29 29.23 -13.66
N ALA A 215 34.74 28.52 -12.61
CA ALA A 215 35.15 29.12 -11.34
C ALA A 215 36.68 29.23 -11.14
N ARG A 216 37.48 29.05 -12.19
CA ARG A 216 38.96 29.20 -12.12
C ARG A 216 39.53 30.11 -13.23
N ARG A 217 38.85 31.15 -13.60
CA ARG A 217 39.44 32.31 -14.31
C ARG A 217 38.70 33.58 -13.91
N GLY A 218 39.11 34.19 -12.83
CA GLY A 218 38.73 35.50 -12.36
C GLY A 218 39.53 35.83 -11.14
#